data_cf06ec1eac910831db69932386cd0e77
#
_entry.id   cf06ec1eac910831db69932386cd0e77
#
_cell.length_a   1.000
_cell.length_b   1.000
_cell.length_c   1.000
_cell.angle_alpha   90.00
_cell.angle_beta   90.00
_cell.angle_gamma   90.00
#
_symmetry.space_group_name_H-M   'P 1'
#
loop_
_entity.id
_entity.type
_entity.pdbx_description
1 polymer ?
#
loop_
_entity_poly.entity_id
_entity_poly.type
_entity_poly.pdbx_seq_one_letter_code
_entity_poly.pdbx_strand_id
1 'polypeptide(L)'
;MPLQIVRNDITTMKVDAIVNAAKESLLGGGGVDGAIHRAAGPELLVECRTLGGCKTGQAKITKGYRLPAKFVIHTVGPVWRGGSHGERELLVSAYRSSLEVALAHQCETVAFPLISSGVYGYPKDQALKVAVDTIGDFLLAHDMTVYLVIFDRTAYTISGKLFSDIAAYIDDRYVDAHTDSRETQRRRMAMASMPIEESECMPAPCAMAPFGLDEALSKLDESFSQMLLRKIDECGMTDAQCYKKANIDRKLFSKIRSDVHYKPSKPTAMAFAIALELPLEEAREMLGKAGFAFSHASKFDIIVEYFIAHRNYNIFEINEALFAFDQSLLGG
;
A
#
# COMPACT_ATOMS: atom_id res chain seq x y z
N MET A 1 2.90 -8.99 0.60
CA MET A 1 3.13 -7.56 0.89
C MET A 1 3.68 -7.42 2.28
N PRO A 2 4.82 -6.75 2.48
CA PRO A 2 5.37 -6.60 3.83
C PRO A 2 4.48 -5.77 4.78
N LEU A 3 3.82 -4.70 4.30
CA LEU A 3 2.84 -3.94 5.10
C LEU A 3 1.49 -3.90 4.39
N GLN A 4 0.43 -4.31 5.08
CA GLN A 4 -0.95 -4.27 4.61
C GLN A 4 -1.82 -3.53 5.62
N ILE A 5 -2.60 -2.57 5.14
CA ILE A 5 -3.66 -1.93 5.93
C ILE A 5 -4.94 -2.71 5.68
N VAL A 6 -5.52 -3.29 6.74
CA VAL A 6 -6.69 -4.17 6.61
C VAL A 6 -7.80 -3.75 7.58
N ARG A 7 -9.05 -3.90 7.14
CA ARG A 7 -10.21 -3.73 8.00
C ARG A 7 -10.66 -5.08 8.51
N ASN A 8 -10.34 -5.40 9.75
CA ASN A 8 -10.67 -6.70 10.35
C ASN A 8 -10.75 -6.62 11.87
N ASP A 9 -11.20 -7.71 12.49
CA ASP A 9 -11.05 -7.96 13.93
C ASP A 9 -9.72 -8.67 14.17
N ILE A 10 -8.80 -8.03 14.88
CA ILE A 10 -7.47 -8.54 15.16
C ILE A 10 -7.49 -9.89 15.90
N THR A 11 -8.55 -10.17 16.68
CA THR A 11 -8.69 -11.41 17.46
C THR A 11 -8.99 -12.62 16.58
N THR A 12 -9.39 -12.42 15.33
CA THR A 12 -9.73 -13.50 14.39
C THR A 12 -8.61 -13.79 13.38
N MET A 13 -7.54 -13.00 13.40
CA MET A 13 -6.46 -13.08 12.41
C MET A 13 -5.57 -14.30 12.64
N LYS A 14 -5.34 -15.05 11.56
CA LYS A 14 -4.41 -16.18 11.52
C LYS A 14 -3.02 -15.70 11.16
N VAL A 15 -2.28 -15.24 12.17
CA VAL A 15 -0.92 -14.72 12.07
C VAL A 15 -0.05 -15.34 13.16
N ASP A 16 1.28 -15.17 13.08
CA ASP A 16 2.16 -15.68 14.14
C ASP A 16 1.97 -14.91 15.45
N ALA A 17 1.88 -13.57 15.37
CA ALA A 17 1.63 -12.74 16.52
C ALA A 17 0.59 -11.65 16.25
N ILE A 18 -0.25 -11.36 17.23
CA ILE A 18 -1.04 -10.13 17.29
C ILE A 18 -0.48 -9.21 18.37
N VAL A 19 -0.52 -7.90 18.13
CA VAL A 19 -0.09 -6.90 19.08
C VAL A 19 -1.27 -6.39 19.88
N ASN A 20 -1.10 -6.35 21.19
CA ASN A 20 -2.06 -5.81 22.14
C ASN A 20 -1.62 -4.42 22.60
N ALA A 21 -2.47 -3.40 22.39
CA ALA A 21 -2.28 -2.07 22.97
C ALA A 21 -2.74 -2.10 24.44
N ALA A 22 -1.84 -2.50 25.32
CA ALA A 22 -2.08 -2.76 26.74
C ALA A 22 -1.84 -1.52 27.63
N LYS A 23 -2.24 -1.64 28.88
CA LYS A 23 -1.82 -0.75 29.97
C LYS A 23 -0.51 -1.25 30.59
N GLU A 24 0.19 -0.37 31.32
CA GLU A 24 1.46 -0.72 31.98
C GLU A 24 1.37 -1.93 32.92
N SER A 25 0.19 -2.15 33.54
CA SER A 25 -0.02 -3.32 34.41
C SER A 25 -0.13 -4.65 33.66
N LEU A 26 -0.46 -4.64 32.36
CA LEU A 26 -0.78 -5.82 31.52
C LEU A 26 -1.96 -6.68 32.04
N LEU A 27 -2.80 -6.16 32.92
CA LEU A 27 -3.86 -6.92 33.58
C LEU A 27 -5.22 -6.77 32.88
N GLY A 28 -5.20 -6.44 31.60
CA GLY A 28 -6.41 -6.23 30.82
C GLY A 28 -7.02 -4.84 31.01
N GLY A 29 -7.97 -4.51 30.14
CA GLY A 29 -8.62 -3.19 30.11
C GLY A 29 -9.83 -3.19 29.18
N GLY A 30 -10.08 -2.01 28.57
CA GLY A 30 -11.12 -1.80 27.56
C GLY A 30 -10.59 -1.88 26.14
N GLY A 31 -11.45 -1.66 25.15
CA GLY A 31 -11.09 -1.62 23.74
C GLY A 31 -10.47 -2.93 23.25
N VAL A 32 -9.39 -2.80 22.44
CA VAL A 32 -8.71 -3.96 21.85
C VAL A 32 -8.08 -4.87 22.91
N ASP A 33 -7.54 -4.30 24.01
CA ASP A 33 -6.96 -5.06 25.12
C ASP A 33 -8.01 -5.99 25.75
N GLY A 34 -9.19 -5.47 26.05
CA GLY A 34 -10.29 -6.27 26.58
C GLY A 34 -10.82 -7.31 25.59
N ALA A 35 -10.84 -7.02 24.29
CA ALA A 35 -11.24 -7.97 23.25
C ALA A 35 -10.26 -9.15 23.17
N ILE A 36 -8.95 -8.87 23.15
CA ILE A 36 -7.90 -9.87 23.11
C ILE A 36 -7.95 -10.77 24.36
N HIS A 37 -8.06 -10.18 25.57
CA HIS A 37 -8.16 -10.96 26.80
C HIS A 37 -9.39 -11.86 26.84
N ARG A 38 -10.54 -11.40 26.35
CA ARG A 38 -11.77 -12.24 26.27
C ARG A 38 -11.59 -13.39 25.27
N ALA A 39 -11.02 -13.12 24.10
CA ALA A 39 -10.84 -14.11 23.05
C ALA A 39 -9.76 -15.16 23.41
N ALA A 40 -8.67 -14.73 24.04
CA ALA A 40 -7.59 -15.60 24.49
C ALA A 40 -7.96 -16.52 25.65
N GLY A 41 -8.90 -16.10 26.49
CA GLY A 41 -9.28 -16.81 27.70
C GLY A 41 -8.49 -16.40 28.94
N PRO A 42 -8.86 -16.96 30.14
CA PRO A 42 -8.28 -16.54 31.42
C PRO A 42 -6.80 -16.86 31.57
N GLU A 43 -6.28 -17.81 30.83
CA GLU A 43 -4.90 -18.26 30.86
C GLU A 43 -3.95 -17.12 30.46
N LEU A 44 -4.35 -16.26 29.53
CA LEU A 44 -3.58 -15.08 29.13
C LEU A 44 -3.32 -14.14 30.31
N LEU A 45 -4.35 -13.87 31.11
CA LEU A 45 -4.22 -13.01 32.29
C LEU A 45 -3.27 -13.60 33.33
N VAL A 46 -3.28 -14.93 33.50
CA VAL A 46 -2.37 -15.63 34.42
C VAL A 46 -0.93 -15.41 33.98
N GLU A 47 -0.63 -15.60 32.69
CA GLU A 47 0.73 -15.37 32.16
C GLU A 47 1.13 -13.90 32.26
N CYS A 48 0.23 -12.96 31.92
CA CYS A 48 0.50 -11.52 32.04
C CYS A 48 0.92 -11.09 33.44
N ARG A 49 0.33 -11.69 34.49
CA ARG A 49 0.71 -11.41 35.91
C ARG A 49 2.17 -11.75 36.19
N THR A 50 2.72 -12.79 35.56
CA THR A 50 4.13 -13.19 35.74
C THR A 50 5.12 -12.23 35.08
N LEU A 51 4.66 -11.41 34.12
CA LEU A 51 5.50 -10.45 33.41
C LEU A 51 5.85 -9.21 34.26
N GLY A 52 5.12 -8.94 35.34
CA GLY A 52 5.40 -7.81 36.23
C GLY A 52 5.21 -6.42 35.59
N GLY A 53 4.28 -6.31 34.62
CA GLY A 53 4.01 -5.07 33.90
C GLY A 53 4.94 -4.80 32.71
N CYS A 54 4.72 -3.66 32.02
CA CYS A 54 5.50 -3.21 30.86
C CYS A 54 5.52 -1.68 30.85
N LYS A 55 6.70 -1.06 30.66
CA LYS A 55 6.82 0.41 30.59
C LYS A 55 6.33 0.92 29.22
N THR A 56 5.84 2.17 29.22
CA THR A 56 5.48 2.86 27.97
C THR A 56 6.63 2.85 26.98
N GLY A 57 6.35 2.50 25.73
CA GLY A 57 7.33 2.35 24.64
C GLY A 57 8.00 0.98 24.57
N GLN A 58 7.76 0.07 25.52
CA GLN A 58 8.31 -1.28 25.53
C GLN A 58 7.26 -2.33 25.12
N ALA A 59 7.73 -3.56 24.86
CA ALA A 59 6.88 -4.70 24.52
C ALA A 59 7.32 -5.98 25.26
N LYS A 60 6.36 -6.86 25.55
CA LYS A 60 6.53 -8.20 26.11
C LYS A 60 5.65 -9.20 25.39
N ILE A 61 6.01 -10.46 25.38
CA ILE A 61 5.31 -11.52 24.66
C ILE A 61 4.71 -12.56 25.59
N THR A 62 3.57 -13.10 25.19
CA THR A 62 2.89 -14.26 25.80
C THR A 62 2.42 -15.22 24.72
N LYS A 63 1.94 -16.39 25.11
CA LYS A 63 1.22 -17.30 24.22
C LYS A 63 -0.15 -16.72 23.81
N GLY A 64 -0.65 -17.15 22.64
CA GLY A 64 -1.97 -16.72 22.12
C GLY A 64 -3.17 -17.47 22.73
N TYR A 65 -2.94 -18.61 23.38
CA TYR A 65 -3.95 -19.48 24.00
C TYR A 65 -5.09 -19.86 23.02
N ARG A 66 -6.32 -19.34 23.23
CA ARG A 66 -7.49 -19.64 22.38
C ARG A 66 -7.56 -18.80 21.11
N LEU A 67 -6.64 -17.86 20.93
CA LEU A 67 -6.56 -17.06 19.72
C LEU A 67 -6.03 -17.90 18.55
N PRO A 68 -6.38 -17.56 17.29
CA PRO A 68 -5.76 -18.16 16.11
C PRO A 68 -4.27 -17.84 15.99
N ALA A 69 -3.81 -16.73 16.58
CA ALA A 69 -2.41 -16.30 16.63
C ALA A 69 -1.61 -17.12 17.67
N LYS A 70 -0.36 -17.46 17.35
CA LYS A 70 0.52 -18.23 18.26
C LYS A 70 0.90 -17.42 19.50
N PHE A 71 1.12 -16.09 19.31
CA PHE A 71 1.60 -15.19 20.34
C PHE A 71 0.76 -13.92 20.44
N VAL A 72 0.79 -13.31 21.64
CA VAL A 72 0.33 -11.94 21.86
C VAL A 72 1.52 -11.11 22.33
N ILE A 73 1.82 -10.04 21.61
CA ILE A 73 2.85 -9.06 21.97
C ILE A 73 2.13 -7.88 22.65
N HIS A 74 2.37 -7.70 23.92
CA HIS A 74 1.80 -6.63 24.73
C HIS A 74 2.72 -5.43 24.69
N THR A 75 2.28 -4.31 24.13
CA THR A 75 3.00 -3.05 24.13
C THR A 75 2.16 -1.94 24.76
N VAL A 76 2.85 -0.96 25.33
CA VAL A 76 2.20 0.19 25.98
C VAL A 76 2.55 1.45 25.20
N GLY A 77 1.55 2.00 24.53
CA GLY A 77 1.69 3.28 23.85
C GLY A 77 1.51 4.45 24.81
N PRO A 78 1.91 5.67 24.41
CA PRO A 78 1.77 6.88 25.23
C PRO A 78 0.31 7.35 25.32
N VAL A 79 -0.02 8.01 26.42
CA VAL A 79 -1.25 8.81 26.55
C VAL A 79 -0.97 10.17 25.91
N TRP A 80 -1.87 10.62 25.04
CA TRP A 80 -1.75 11.91 24.36
C TRP A 80 -1.93 13.08 25.34
N ARG A 81 -0.98 14.01 25.34
CA ARG A 81 -0.98 15.22 26.17
C ARG A 81 -0.69 16.49 25.37
N GLY A 82 -0.93 16.44 24.05
CA GLY A 82 -0.75 17.59 23.17
C GLY A 82 0.48 17.54 22.26
N GLY A 83 1.28 16.46 22.27
CA GLY A 83 2.40 16.25 21.34
C GLY A 83 3.74 16.85 21.76
N SER A 84 3.83 17.43 22.96
CA SER A 84 5.04 18.11 23.45
C SER A 84 5.79 17.35 24.55
N HIS A 85 5.37 16.12 24.87
CA HIS A 85 5.93 15.33 25.99
C HIS A 85 6.64 14.05 25.51
N GLY A 86 7.14 14.04 24.25
CA GLY A 86 7.82 12.88 23.69
C GLY A 86 6.88 11.75 23.29
N GLU A 87 5.59 12.05 23.08
CA GLU A 87 4.60 11.00 22.74
C GLU A 87 4.90 10.34 21.41
N ARG A 88 5.42 11.11 20.44
CA ARG A 88 5.80 10.56 19.14
C ARG A 88 6.92 9.53 19.26
N GLU A 89 7.97 9.85 19.99
CA GLU A 89 9.13 8.98 20.23
C GLU A 89 8.72 7.72 21.01
N LEU A 90 7.83 7.86 22.00
CA LEU A 90 7.30 6.74 22.76
C LEU A 90 6.40 5.83 21.89
N LEU A 91 5.62 6.40 20.97
CA LEU A 91 4.80 5.63 20.04
C LEU A 91 5.67 4.88 19.03
N VAL A 92 6.69 5.53 18.45
CA VAL A 92 7.71 4.89 17.61
C VAL A 92 8.38 3.73 18.36
N SER A 93 8.78 3.95 19.62
CA SER A 93 9.37 2.93 20.46
C SER A 93 8.45 1.73 20.68
N ALA A 94 7.14 1.96 20.90
CA ALA A 94 6.17 0.88 21.08
C ALA A 94 6.03 -0.02 19.83
N TYR A 95 5.98 0.58 18.63
CA TYR A 95 5.97 -0.18 17.38
C TYR A 95 7.27 -0.94 17.18
N ARG A 96 8.43 -0.27 17.32
CA ARG A 96 9.76 -0.86 17.13
C ARG A 96 10.02 -2.00 18.08
N SER A 97 9.79 -1.81 19.39
CA SER A 97 9.96 -2.86 20.40
C SER A 97 9.08 -4.08 20.12
N SER A 98 7.86 -3.87 19.64
CA SER A 98 6.96 -4.98 19.25
C SER A 98 7.49 -5.76 18.06
N LEU A 99 8.02 -5.08 17.05
CA LEU A 99 8.63 -5.71 15.88
C LEU A 99 9.91 -6.46 16.23
N GLU A 100 10.74 -5.90 17.09
CA GLU A 100 11.97 -6.56 17.58
C GLU A 100 11.65 -7.84 18.40
N VAL A 101 10.61 -7.78 19.24
CA VAL A 101 10.12 -8.97 19.97
C VAL A 101 9.58 -10.02 19.00
N ALA A 102 8.83 -9.62 17.99
CA ALA A 102 8.34 -10.55 16.97
C ALA A 102 9.49 -11.22 16.19
N LEU A 103 10.49 -10.42 15.79
CA LEU A 103 11.68 -10.92 15.10
C LEU A 103 12.46 -11.91 15.94
N ALA A 104 12.68 -11.62 17.24
CA ALA A 104 13.37 -12.49 18.19
C ALA A 104 12.64 -13.84 18.37
N HIS A 105 11.32 -13.88 18.18
CA HIS A 105 10.52 -15.10 18.25
C HIS A 105 10.21 -15.70 16.86
N GLN A 106 10.95 -15.28 15.82
CA GLN A 106 10.86 -15.81 14.46
C GLN A 106 9.44 -15.73 13.86
N CYS A 107 8.70 -14.67 14.21
CA CYS A 107 7.39 -14.41 13.61
C CYS A 107 7.58 -13.91 12.18
N GLU A 108 6.93 -14.56 11.22
CA GLU A 108 6.89 -14.12 9.81
C GLU A 108 5.72 -13.17 9.55
N THR A 109 4.67 -13.25 10.38
CA THR A 109 3.44 -12.47 10.24
C THR A 109 3.02 -11.85 11.56
N VAL A 110 2.78 -10.52 11.56
CA VAL A 110 2.37 -9.77 12.76
C VAL A 110 1.22 -8.83 12.45
N ALA A 111 0.20 -8.81 13.32
CA ALA A 111 -0.91 -7.88 13.20
C ALA A 111 -0.88 -6.83 14.31
N PHE A 112 -0.94 -5.55 13.95
CA PHE A 112 -0.96 -4.41 14.86
C PHE A 112 -2.32 -3.74 14.87
N PRO A 113 -2.85 -3.33 16.03
CA PRO A 113 -3.88 -2.31 16.09
C PRO A 113 -3.26 -0.92 15.93
N LEU A 114 -4.08 0.11 15.72
CA LEU A 114 -3.61 1.49 15.77
C LEU A 114 -3.38 1.89 17.25
N ILE A 115 -2.12 1.79 17.71
CA ILE A 115 -1.72 1.98 19.10
C ILE A 115 -2.02 3.42 19.54
N SER A 116 -2.48 3.59 20.77
CA SER A 116 -2.83 4.87 21.43
C SER A 116 -4.00 5.66 20.84
N SER A 117 -4.57 5.27 19.70
CA SER A 117 -5.63 6.02 19.00
C SER A 117 -7.03 5.91 19.62
N GLY A 118 -7.20 5.03 20.59
CA GLY A 118 -8.45 4.85 21.33
C GLY A 118 -8.52 5.69 22.61
N VAL A 119 -8.64 5.03 23.76
CA VAL A 119 -8.78 5.69 25.08
C VAL A 119 -7.61 6.62 25.42
N TYR A 120 -6.41 6.37 24.88
CA TYR A 120 -5.23 7.21 25.10
C TYR A 120 -5.24 8.50 24.27
N GLY A 121 -6.21 8.68 23.36
CA GLY A 121 -6.54 9.94 22.71
C GLY A 121 -5.51 10.47 21.71
N TYR A 122 -4.54 9.66 21.29
CA TYR A 122 -3.59 10.07 20.25
C TYR A 122 -4.35 10.37 18.95
N PRO A 123 -4.13 11.53 18.27
CA PRO A 123 -4.80 11.84 17.01
C PRO A 123 -4.59 10.73 15.99
N LYS A 124 -5.67 10.22 15.42
CA LYS A 124 -5.66 8.99 14.62
C LYS A 124 -4.79 9.10 13.36
N ASP A 125 -4.85 10.24 12.67
CA ASP A 125 -4.03 10.57 11.51
C ASP A 125 -2.53 10.56 11.83
N GLN A 126 -2.15 11.20 12.95
CA GLN A 126 -0.76 11.22 13.39
C GLN A 126 -0.30 9.83 13.86
N ALA A 127 -1.17 9.10 14.58
CA ALA A 127 -0.87 7.73 15.02
C ALA A 127 -0.66 6.79 13.82
N LEU A 128 -1.49 6.92 12.78
CA LEU A 128 -1.38 6.15 11.54
C LEU A 128 -0.05 6.47 10.83
N LYS A 129 0.28 7.76 10.70
CA LYS A 129 1.56 8.16 10.08
C LYS A 129 2.76 7.58 10.83
N VAL A 130 2.78 7.67 12.16
CA VAL A 130 3.85 7.08 12.99
C VAL A 130 3.93 5.56 12.82
N ALA A 131 2.77 4.87 12.77
CA ALA A 131 2.72 3.43 12.56
C ALA A 131 3.31 3.03 11.20
N VAL A 132 2.84 3.69 10.13
CA VAL A 132 3.26 3.40 8.75
C VAL A 132 4.75 3.69 8.56
N ASP A 133 5.23 4.85 9.00
CA ASP A 133 6.63 5.24 8.88
C ASP A 133 7.53 4.25 9.66
N THR A 134 7.20 3.94 10.92
CA THR A 134 8.03 3.06 11.77
C THR A 134 8.05 1.62 11.28
N ILE A 135 6.91 1.09 10.88
CA ILE A 135 6.80 -0.28 10.33
C ILE A 135 7.51 -0.34 8.97
N GLY A 136 7.30 0.66 8.11
CA GLY A 136 7.95 0.75 6.81
C GLY A 136 9.47 0.74 6.92
N ASP A 137 10.04 1.60 7.76
CA ASP A 137 11.48 1.66 8.02
C ASP A 137 12.05 0.31 8.53
N PHE A 138 11.31 -0.37 9.42
CA PHE A 138 11.72 -1.68 9.92
C PHE A 138 11.73 -2.75 8.83
N LEU A 139 10.72 -2.74 7.96
CA LEU A 139 10.57 -3.71 6.87
C LEU A 139 11.59 -3.52 5.74
N LEU A 140 12.19 -2.33 5.60
CA LEU A 140 13.32 -2.14 4.69
C LEU A 140 14.54 -3.00 5.10
N ALA A 141 14.72 -3.26 6.39
CA ALA A 141 15.84 -4.07 6.92
C ALA A 141 15.47 -5.55 7.12
N HIS A 142 14.19 -5.87 7.37
CA HIS A 142 13.75 -7.21 7.78
C HIS A 142 12.65 -7.77 6.86
N ASP A 143 12.67 -9.09 6.67
CA ASP A 143 11.62 -9.80 5.89
C ASP A 143 10.52 -10.29 6.86
N MET A 144 9.42 -9.54 6.92
CA MET A 144 8.25 -9.83 7.75
C MET A 144 7.00 -9.29 7.04
N THR A 145 5.86 -9.93 7.22
CA THR A 145 4.56 -9.38 6.78
C THR A 145 3.84 -8.78 7.98
N VAL A 146 3.53 -7.49 7.88
CA VAL A 146 2.83 -6.75 8.94
C VAL A 146 1.44 -6.33 8.46
N TYR A 147 0.43 -6.61 9.27
CA TYR A 147 -0.94 -6.16 9.08
C TYR A 147 -1.23 -5.02 10.04
N LEU A 148 -1.56 -3.83 9.54
CA LEU A 148 -2.10 -2.75 10.36
C LEU A 148 -3.63 -2.84 10.32
N VAL A 149 -4.22 -3.24 11.43
CA VAL A 149 -5.65 -3.55 11.54
C VAL A 149 -6.41 -2.32 12.00
N ILE A 150 -7.30 -1.82 11.17
CA ILE A 150 -8.16 -0.69 11.46
C ILE A 150 -9.60 -1.20 11.61
N PHE A 151 -10.16 -1.08 12.82
CA PHE A 151 -11.50 -1.56 13.11
C PHE A 151 -12.58 -0.56 12.66
N ASP A 152 -12.32 0.74 12.81
CA ASP A 152 -13.29 1.81 12.57
C ASP A 152 -12.89 2.69 11.37
N ARG A 153 -13.84 2.93 10.46
CA ARG A 153 -13.66 3.80 9.29
C ARG A 153 -13.31 5.25 9.67
N THR A 154 -13.83 5.74 10.81
CA THR A 154 -13.52 7.08 11.32
C THR A 154 -12.10 7.22 11.87
N ALA A 155 -11.39 6.10 12.07
CA ALA A 155 -9.98 6.10 12.46
C ALA A 155 -9.05 6.51 11.30
N TYR A 156 -9.58 6.56 10.10
CA TYR A 156 -8.85 6.80 8.87
C TYR A 156 -9.26 8.13 8.25
N THR A 157 -8.67 9.20 8.71
CA THR A 157 -8.81 10.50 8.07
C THR A 157 -7.44 10.88 7.53
N ILE A 158 -7.26 10.78 6.21
CA ILE A 158 -6.17 11.47 5.52
C ILE A 158 -6.22 12.94 5.97
N SER A 159 -5.09 13.62 6.02
CA SER A 159 -5.09 15.06 6.24
C SER A 159 -6.16 15.67 5.34
N GLY A 160 -7.12 16.43 5.92
CA GLY A 160 -8.26 16.95 5.16
C GLY A 160 -7.84 17.73 3.92
N LYS A 161 -6.62 18.30 3.94
CA LYS A 161 -6.02 18.97 2.79
C LYS A 161 -5.65 17.98 1.66
N LEU A 162 -4.94 16.89 1.97
CA LEU A 162 -4.55 15.89 0.96
C LEU A 162 -5.79 15.22 0.35
N PHE A 163 -6.82 14.95 1.16
CA PHE A 163 -8.09 14.40 0.67
C PHE A 163 -8.79 15.39 -0.27
N SER A 164 -8.84 16.69 0.07
CA SER A 164 -9.45 17.70 -0.80
C SER A 164 -8.67 17.90 -2.09
N ASP A 165 -7.33 17.87 -2.02
CA ASP A 165 -6.46 18.02 -3.20
C ASP A 165 -6.61 16.83 -4.15
N ILE A 166 -6.65 15.60 -3.63
CA ILE A 166 -6.91 14.39 -4.43
C ILE A 166 -8.35 14.39 -4.99
N ALA A 167 -9.34 14.77 -4.19
CA ALA A 167 -10.73 14.83 -4.65
C ALA A 167 -10.89 15.87 -5.76
N ALA A 168 -10.31 17.06 -5.61
CA ALA A 168 -10.31 18.09 -6.66
C ALA A 168 -9.61 17.59 -7.93
N TYR A 169 -8.47 16.91 -7.80
CA TYR A 169 -7.76 16.34 -8.95
C TYR A 169 -8.57 15.26 -9.67
N ILE A 170 -9.32 14.43 -8.93
CA ILE A 170 -10.24 13.44 -9.51
C ILE A 170 -11.35 14.14 -10.28
N ASP A 171 -11.97 15.17 -9.69
CA ASP A 171 -13.06 15.90 -10.30
C ASP A 171 -12.61 16.65 -11.56
N ASP A 172 -11.45 17.31 -11.54
CA ASP A 172 -10.85 17.99 -12.69
C ASP A 172 -10.59 17.00 -13.84
N ARG A 173 -9.98 15.87 -13.55
CA ARG A 173 -9.71 14.82 -14.56
C ARG A 173 -10.98 14.19 -15.12
N TYR A 174 -12.00 14.02 -14.29
CA TYR A 174 -13.30 13.53 -14.75
C TYR A 174 -13.98 14.53 -15.67
N VAL A 175 -13.92 15.83 -15.35
CA VAL A 175 -14.46 16.91 -16.19
C VAL A 175 -13.71 16.99 -17.51
N ASP A 176 -12.38 16.96 -17.50
CA ASP A 176 -11.53 16.99 -18.71
C ASP A 176 -11.88 15.82 -19.65
N ALA A 177 -11.93 14.59 -19.12
CA ALA A 177 -12.26 13.41 -19.92
C ALA A 177 -13.67 13.47 -20.56
N HIS A 178 -14.65 14.09 -19.88
CA HIS A 178 -16.01 14.24 -20.40
C HIS A 178 -16.17 15.45 -21.33
N THR A 179 -15.37 16.49 -21.14
CA THR A 179 -15.35 17.69 -22.00
C THR A 179 -14.73 17.36 -23.34
N ASP A 180 -13.60 16.70 -23.38
CA ASP A 180 -12.95 16.23 -24.61
C ASP A 180 -13.85 15.30 -25.43
N SER A 181 -14.56 14.39 -24.76
CA SER A 181 -15.52 13.49 -25.40
C SER A 181 -16.67 14.25 -26.08
N ARG A 182 -17.20 15.30 -25.43
CA ARG A 182 -18.27 16.16 -26.00
C ARG A 182 -17.79 17.01 -27.17
N GLU A 183 -16.58 17.51 -27.11
CA GLU A 183 -15.99 18.32 -28.18
C GLU A 183 -15.61 17.46 -29.39
N THR A 184 -15.10 16.27 -29.17
CA THR A 184 -14.83 15.28 -30.22
C THR A 184 -16.12 14.79 -30.86
N GLN A 185 -17.18 14.60 -30.08
CA GLN A 185 -18.50 14.22 -30.59
C GLN A 185 -19.17 15.38 -31.40
N ARG A 186 -19.00 16.63 -30.94
CA ARG A 186 -19.45 17.82 -31.71
C ARG A 186 -18.66 17.98 -33.01
N ARG A 187 -17.32 17.77 -33.01
CA ARG A 187 -16.51 17.78 -34.24
C ARG A 187 -16.93 16.67 -35.21
N ARG A 188 -17.16 15.44 -34.71
CA ARG A 188 -17.72 14.35 -35.57
C ARG A 188 -19.08 14.67 -36.15
N MET A 189 -20.02 15.26 -35.39
CA MET A 189 -21.30 15.68 -35.90
C MET A 189 -21.18 16.84 -36.90
N ALA A 190 -20.30 17.80 -36.66
CA ALA A 190 -20.03 18.89 -37.59
C ALA A 190 -19.38 18.41 -38.88
N MET A 191 -18.49 17.43 -38.84
CA MET A 191 -17.90 16.80 -40.04
C MET A 191 -18.90 15.94 -40.81
N ALA A 192 -19.87 15.31 -40.14
CA ALA A 192 -20.93 14.53 -40.80
C ALA A 192 -22.01 15.39 -41.48
N SER A 193 -22.05 16.70 -41.21
CA SER A 193 -22.99 17.64 -41.79
C SER A 193 -22.41 18.51 -42.92
N MET A 194 -21.17 18.30 -43.33
CA MET A 194 -20.59 18.98 -44.50
C MET A 194 -21.02 18.25 -45.77
N PRO A 195 -21.47 18.99 -46.83
CA PRO A 195 -21.79 18.39 -48.13
C PRO A 195 -20.53 17.73 -48.70
N ILE A 196 -20.68 16.51 -49.17
CA ILE A 196 -19.62 15.79 -49.89
C ILE A 196 -19.54 16.45 -51.28
N GLU A 197 -18.58 17.32 -51.51
CA GLU A 197 -18.19 17.65 -52.89
C GLU A 197 -17.53 16.41 -53.49
N GLU A 198 -18.09 15.91 -54.58
CA GLU A 198 -17.50 14.84 -55.38
C GLU A 198 -16.14 15.29 -55.91
N SER A 199 -15.09 14.95 -55.18
CA SER A 199 -13.71 15.08 -55.65
C SER A 199 -13.33 13.77 -56.34
N GLU A 200 -12.91 13.92 -57.60
CA GLU A 200 -12.47 12.85 -58.47
C GLU A 200 -11.48 11.88 -57.75
N CYS A 201 -11.79 10.61 -57.88
CA CYS A 201 -11.03 9.50 -57.29
C CYS A 201 -9.64 9.44 -57.89
N MET A 202 -8.66 10.00 -57.18
CA MET A 202 -7.24 9.66 -57.41
C MET A 202 -6.98 8.26 -56.89
N PRO A 203 -6.24 7.41 -57.58
CA PRO A 203 -5.97 6.07 -57.11
C PRO A 203 -5.18 6.14 -55.78
N ALA A 204 -5.71 5.48 -54.77
CA ALA A 204 -5.11 5.38 -53.46
C ALA A 204 -3.67 4.84 -53.60
N PRO A 205 -2.67 5.40 -52.88
CA PRO A 205 -1.35 4.82 -52.84
C PRO A 205 -1.46 3.38 -52.29
N CYS A 206 -0.80 2.48 -52.98
CA CYS A 206 -0.71 1.05 -52.68
C CYS A 206 -0.70 0.78 -51.19
N ALA A 207 -1.66 0.04 -50.68
CA ALA A 207 -1.66 -0.47 -49.35
C ALA A 207 -0.28 -1.14 -49.08
N MET A 208 0.43 -0.66 -48.08
CA MET A 208 1.60 -1.38 -47.58
C MET A 208 1.18 -2.81 -47.30
N ALA A 209 1.88 -3.75 -47.89
CA ALA A 209 1.65 -5.18 -47.65
C ALA A 209 1.58 -5.41 -46.14
N PRO A 210 0.60 -6.23 -45.68
CA PRO A 210 0.54 -6.52 -44.24
C PRO A 210 1.88 -7.16 -43.84
N PHE A 211 2.56 -6.59 -42.89
CA PHE A 211 3.75 -7.19 -42.26
C PHE A 211 3.42 -8.64 -41.96
N GLY A 212 4.27 -9.58 -42.45
CA GLY A 212 4.06 -11.00 -42.17
C GLY A 212 4.00 -11.19 -40.64
N LEU A 213 3.07 -12.01 -40.15
CA LEU A 213 2.91 -12.29 -38.72
C LEU A 213 4.24 -12.70 -38.09
N ASP A 214 5.05 -13.51 -38.82
CA ASP A 214 6.38 -13.96 -38.37
C ASP A 214 7.37 -12.81 -38.22
N GLU A 215 7.31 -11.80 -39.09
CA GLU A 215 8.15 -10.60 -38.99
C GLU A 215 7.70 -9.71 -37.83
N ALA A 216 6.42 -9.58 -37.58
CA ALA A 216 5.87 -8.86 -36.40
C ALA A 216 6.24 -9.58 -35.11
N LEU A 217 6.17 -10.90 -35.06
CA LEU A 217 6.55 -11.72 -33.90
C LEU A 217 8.07 -11.72 -33.64
N SER A 218 8.90 -11.56 -34.67
CA SER A 218 10.35 -11.46 -34.51
C SER A 218 10.83 -10.13 -33.93
N LYS A 219 9.96 -9.10 -33.91
CA LYS A 219 10.20 -7.77 -33.35
C LYS A 219 9.50 -7.57 -32.01
N LEU A 220 9.33 -8.66 -31.23
CA LEU A 220 8.79 -8.54 -29.87
C LEU A 220 9.66 -7.61 -29.04
N ASP A 221 8.98 -6.65 -28.43
CA ASP A 221 9.57 -5.64 -27.57
C ASP A 221 10.02 -6.25 -26.24
N GLU A 222 10.86 -5.52 -25.50
CA GLU A 222 11.29 -5.87 -24.14
C GLU A 222 10.09 -6.23 -23.25
N SER A 223 10.16 -7.33 -22.50
CA SER A 223 9.10 -7.73 -21.59
C SER A 223 9.10 -6.87 -20.31
N PHE A 224 8.00 -6.93 -19.53
CA PHE A 224 7.92 -6.26 -18.24
C PHE A 224 9.07 -6.65 -17.31
N SER A 225 9.37 -7.94 -17.20
CA SER A 225 10.45 -8.46 -16.33
C SER A 225 11.83 -7.93 -16.76
N GLN A 226 12.10 -7.90 -18.06
CA GLN A 226 13.36 -7.37 -18.60
C GLN A 226 13.49 -5.86 -18.33
N MET A 227 12.44 -5.09 -18.63
CA MET A 227 12.42 -3.65 -18.35
C MET A 227 12.62 -3.36 -16.86
N LEU A 228 11.93 -4.10 -15.97
CA LEU A 228 12.06 -3.94 -14.54
C LEU A 228 13.51 -4.15 -14.09
N LEU A 229 14.15 -5.25 -14.48
CA LEU A 229 15.54 -5.55 -14.09
C LEU A 229 16.52 -4.51 -14.63
N ARG A 230 16.36 -4.09 -15.88
CA ARG A 230 17.17 -3.03 -16.47
C ARG A 230 17.03 -1.70 -15.68
N LYS A 231 15.80 -1.33 -15.33
CA LYS A 231 15.54 -0.12 -14.56
C LYS A 231 16.11 -0.18 -13.14
N ILE A 232 16.09 -1.35 -12.49
CA ILE A 232 16.74 -1.56 -11.19
C ILE A 232 18.24 -1.30 -11.30
N ASP A 233 18.90 -1.84 -12.34
CA ASP A 233 20.31 -1.65 -12.59
C ASP A 233 20.65 -0.18 -12.91
N GLU A 234 19.83 0.49 -13.75
CA GLU A 234 19.97 1.92 -14.09
C GLU A 234 19.88 2.82 -12.85
N CYS A 235 18.98 2.49 -11.90
CA CYS A 235 18.83 3.22 -10.62
C CYS A 235 19.92 2.88 -9.60
N GLY A 236 20.79 1.91 -9.87
CA GLY A 236 21.82 1.44 -8.93
C GLY A 236 21.25 0.80 -7.67
N MET A 237 20.02 0.29 -7.73
CA MET A 237 19.36 -0.37 -6.62
C MET A 237 19.64 -1.87 -6.61
N THR A 238 19.65 -2.47 -5.42
CA THR A 238 19.60 -3.93 -5.32
C THR A 238 18.16 -4.43 -5.48
N ASP A 239 18.00 -5.68 -5.91
CA ASP A 239 16.70 -6.35 -5.98
C ASP A 239 15.92 -6.22 -4.66
N ALA A 240 16.62 -6.42 -3.53
CA ALA A 240 16.02 -6.34 -2.20
C ALA A 240 15.51 -4.93 -1.87
N GLN A 241 16.24 -3.90 -2.23
CA GLN A 241 15.79 -2.52 -2.07
C GLN A 241 14.55 -2.24 -2.93
N CYS A 242 14.53 -2.70 -4.19
CA CYS A 242 13.43 -2.47 -5.10
C CYS A 242 12.13 -3.14 -4.62
N TYR A 243 12.12 -4.46 -4.34
CA TYR A 243 10.88 -5.13 -3.96
C TYR A 243 10.36 -4.66 -2.59
N LYS A 244 11.25 -4.32 -1.64
CA LYS A 244 10.86 -3.75 -0.35
C LYS A 244 10.26 -2.36 -0.51
N LYS A 245 10.87 -1.49 -1.31
CA LYS A 245 10.34 -0.15 -1.61
C LYS A 245 9.01 -0.22 -2.37
N ALA A 246 8.84 -1.23 -3.23
CA ALA A 246 7.58 -1.52 -3.91
C ALA A 246 6.52 -2.15 -2.99
N ASN A 247 6.82 -2.42 -1.73
CA ASN A 247 5.97 -3.16 -0.80
C ASN A 247 5.53 -4.53 -1.35
N ILE A 248 6.45 -5.23 -2.02
CA ILE A 248 6.23 -6.55 -2.63
C ILE A 248 7.04 -7.60 -1.89
N ASP A 249 6.45 -8.79 -1.72
CA ASP A 249 7.15 -9.89 -1.07
C ASP A 249 8.27 -10.49 -1.95
N ARG A 250 9.28 -11.07 -1.30
CA ARG A 250 10.42 -11.68 -1.95
C ARG A 250 10.04 -12.81 -2.92
N LYS A 251 9.01 -13.61 -2.58
CA LYS A 251 8.59 -14.76 -3.41
C LYS A 251 8.02 -14.29 -4.73
N LEU A 252 7.16 -13.26 -4.69
CA LEU A 252 6.60 -12.66 -5.89
C LEU A 252 7.70 -12.04 -6.76
N PHE A 253 8.64 -11.28 -6.17
CA PHE A 253 9.75 -10.71 -6.91
C PHE A 253 10.64 -11.79 -7.55
N SER A 254 10.97 -12.86 -6.81
CA SER A 254 11.74 -13.99 -7.33
C SER A 254 11.05 -14.64 -8.54
N LYS A 255 9.72 -14.76 -8.52
CA LYS A 255 8.93 -15.26 -9.64
C LYS A 255 9.00 -14.35 -10.86
N ILE A 256 8.88 -13.03 -10.66
CA ILE A 256 9.01 -12.03 -11.74
C ILE A 256 10.41 -12.10 -12.37
N ARG A 257 11.45 -12.22 -11.54
CA ARG A 257 12.84 -12.30 -12.00
C ARG A 257 13.14 -13.56 -12.81
N SER A 258 12.56 -14.71 -12.41
CA SER A 258 12.84 -16.01 -13.03
C SER A 258 12.05 -16.24 -14.32
N ASP A 259 10.92 -15.55 -14.51
CA ASP A 259 10.05 -15.73 -15.67
C ASP A 259 10.02 -14.43 -16.50
N VAL A 260 10.69 -14.49 -17.66
CA VAL A 260 10.76 -13.35 -18.61
C VAL A 260 9.37 -12.96 -19.14
N HIS A 261 8.43 -13.89 -19.20
CA HIS A 261 7.07 -13.67 -19.70
C HIS A 261 6.05 -13.46 -18.57
N TYR A 262 6.54 -13.26 -17.34
CA TYR A 262 5.64 -13.01 -16.22
C TYR A 262 4.77 -11.76 -16.43
N LYS A 263 3.47 -11.93 -16.24
CA LYS A 263 2.50 -10.82 -16.31
C LYS A 263 2.07 -10.45 -14.90
N PRO A 264 2.56 -9.33 -14.35
CA PRO A 264 2.14 -8.86 -13.03
C PRO A 264 0.69 -8.36 -13.07
N SER A 265 0.08 -8.20 -11.90
CA SER A 265 -1.15 -7.43 -11.78
C SER A 265 -0.87 -5.93 -11.98
N LYS A 266 -1.89 -5.15 -12.33
CA LYS A 266 -1.75 -3.70 -12.50
C LYS A 266 -1.22 -3.00 -11.23
N PRO A 267 -1.75 -3.30 -10.01
CA PRO A 267 -1.19 -2.77 -8.77
C PRO A 267 0.28 -3.14 -8.55
N THR A 268 0.69 -4.36 -8.93
CA THR A 268 2.09 -4.79 -8.84
C THR A 268 3.00 -4.01 -9.79
N ALA A 269 2.58 -3.82 -11.05
CA ALA A 269 3.34 -3.04 -12.03
C ALA A 269 3.48 -1.57 -11.60
N MET A 270 2.41 -0.97 -11.10
CA MET A 270 2.43 0.40 -10.56
C MET A 270 3.32 0.52 -9.31
N ALA A 271 3.30 -0.48 -8.41
CA ALA A 271 4.16 -0.49 -7.23
C ALA A 271 5.66 -0.44 -7.60
N PHE A 272 6.08 -1.13 -8.66
CA PHE A 272 7.44 -1.04 -9.17
C PHE A 272 7.74 0.31 -9.80
N ALA A 273 6.81 0.89 -10.57
CA ALA A 273 6.98 2.24 -11.13
C ALA A 273 7.19 3.29 -10.01
N ILE A 274 6.46 3.19 -8.92
CA ILE A 274 6.61 4.03 -7.72
C ILE A 274 7.97 3.77 -7.03
N ALA A 275 8.34 2.50 -6.82
CA ALA A 275 9.60 2.15 -6.15
C ALA A 275 10.85 2.65 -6.89
N LEU A 276 10.79 2.64 -8.22
CA LEU A 276 11.84 3.14 -9.10
C LEU A 276 11.76 4.66 -9.34
N GLU A 277 10.79 5.35 -8.74
CA GLU A 277 10.56 6.80 -8.87
C GLU A 277 10.43 7.25 -10.34
N LEU A 278 9.78 6.42 -11.17
CA LEU A 278 9.66 6.69 -12.60
C LEU A 278 8.78 7.93 -12.86
N PRO A 279 9.19 8.81 -13.77
CA PRO A 279 8.32 9.87 -14.26
C PRO A 279 7.10 9.26 -14.99
N LEU A 280 6.04 10.04 -15.16
CA LEU A 280 4.75 9.55 -15.66
C LEU A 280 4.86 8.83 -17.01
N GLU A 281 5.70 9.31 -17.93
CA GLU A 281 5.87 8.70 -19.25
C GLU A 281 6.52 7.31 -19.16
N GLU A 282 7.56 7.15 -18.34
CA GLU A 282 8.21 5.86 -18.13
C GLU A 282 7.31 4.90 -17.34
N ALA A 283 6.51 5.42 -16.39
CA ALA A 283 5.50 4.63 -15.70
C ALA A 283 4.42 4.11 -16.67
N ARG A 284 4.00 4.92 -17.65
CA ARG A 284 3.09 4.50 -18.73
C ARG A 284 3.70 3.41 -19.60
N GLU A 285 4.97 3.55 -19.96
CA GLU A 285 5.70 2.53 -20.72
C GLU A 285 5.77 1.21 -19.95
N MET A 286 6.16 1.24 -18.67
CA MET A 286 6.23 0.05 -17.82
C MET A 286 4.87 -0.65 -17.68
N LEU A 287 3.78 0.11 -17.52
CA LEU A 287 2.42 -0.44 -17.53
C LEU A 287 2.06 -1.07 -18.87
N GLY A 288 2.45 -0.45 -19.99
CA GLY A 288 2.26 -0.96 -21.34
C GLY A 288 2.91 -2.33 -21.54
N LYS A 289 4.15 -2.53 -21.03
CA LYS A 289 4.85 -3.82 -21.06
C LYS A 289 4.14 -4.91 -20.23
N ALA A 290 3.39 -4.52 -19.19
CA ALA A 290 2.52 -5.42 -18.42
C ALA A 290 1.14 -5.66 -19.06
N GLY A 291 0.81 -4.95 -20.16
CA GLY A 291 -0.47 -5.02 -20.86
C GLY A 291 -1.56 -4.12 -20.23
N PHE A 292 -1.16 -3.07 -19.49
CA PHE A 292 -2.06 -2.12 -18.86
C PHE A 292 -1.81 -0.69 -19.34
N ALA A 293 -2.77 0.19 -19.07
CA ALA A 293 -2.65 1.64 -19.29
C ALA A 293 -3.30 2.40 -18.12
N PHE A 294 -2.92 3.65 -17.91
CA PHE A 294 -3.67 4.54 -17.05
C PHE A 294 -5.06 4.82 -17.65
N SER A 295 -6.07 4.85 -16.80
CA SER A 295 -7.45 5.14 -17.20
C SER A 295 -8.04 6.21 -16.30
N HIS A 296 -8.47 7.32 -16.89
CA HIS A 296 -9.17 8.38 -16.14
C HIS A 296 -10.60 7.98 -15.72
N ALA A 297 -11.10 6.81 -16.14
CA ALA A 297 -12.32 6.22 -15.61
C ALA A 297 -12.09 5.44 -14.28
N SER A 298 -10.84 5.29 -13.85
CA SER A 298 -10.46 4.56 -12.65
C SER A 298 -9.92 5.50 -11.57
N LYS A 299 -10.60 5.59 -10.43
CA LYS A 299 -10.12 6.36 -9.27
C LYS A 299 -8.74 5.90 -8.81
N PHE A 300 -8.49 4.58 -8.82
CA PHE A 300 -7.19 4.01 -8.51
C PHE A 300 -6.08 4.61 -9.39
N ASP A 301 -6.30 4.67 -10.71
CA ASP A 301 -5.32 5.19 -11.66
C ASP A 301 -5.08 6.69 -11.47
N ILE A 302 -6.15 7.45 -11.29
CA ILE A 302 -6.06 8.91 -11.08
C ILE A 302 -5.29 9.24 -9.80
N ILE A 303 -5.53 8.49 -8.70
CA ILE A 303 -4.81 8.68 -7.44
C ILE A 303 -3.32 8.42 -7.64
N VAL A 304 -2.95 7.29 -8.27
CA VAL A 304 -1.52 6.97 -8.50
C VAL A 304 -0.88 8.00 -9.42
N GLU A 305 -1.57 8.42 -10.49
CA GLU A 305 -1.11 9.47 -11.41
C GLU A 305 -0.89 10.80 -10.68
N TYR A 306 -1.80 11.18 -9.75
CA TYR A 306 -1.65 12.37 -8.91
C TYR A 306 -0.32 12.35 -8.13
N PHE A 307 -0.02 11.26 -7.46
CA PHE A 307 1.21 11.14 -6.66
C PHE A 307 2.48 11.18 -7.53
N ILE A 308 2.49 10.51 -8.69
CA ILE A 308 3.60 10.57 -9.65
C ILE A 308 3.79 11.99 -10.17
N ALA A 309 2.71 12.69 -10.54
CA ALA A 309 2.77 14.07 -11.03
C ALA A 309 3.33 15.04 -9.98
N HIS A 310 3.08 14.79 -8.70
CA HIS A 310 3.63 15.57 -7.58
C HIS A 310 4.98 15.07 -7.08
N ARG A 311 5.61 14.09 -7.76
CA ARG A 311 6.89 13.47 -7.38
C ARG A 311 6.90 12.92 -5.96
N ASN A 312 5.76 12.44 -5.50
CA ASN A 312 5.65 11.75 -4.23
C ASN A 312 5.59 10.24 -4.48
N TYR A 313 6.67 9.54 -4.20
CA TYR A 313 6.84 8.11 -4.43
C TYR A 313 6.78 7.28 -3.15
N ASN A 314 6.23 7.86 -2.07
CA ASN A 314 6.01 7.12 -0.84
C ASN A 314 4.82 6.17 -0.99
N ILE A 315 5.10 4.89 -1.23
CA ILE A 315 4.07 3.87 -1.47
C ILE A 315 3.08 3.74 -0.30
N PHE A 316 3.50 4.07 0.91
CA PHE A 316 2.65 3.98 2.08
C PHE A 316 1.63 5.14 2.10
N GLU A 317 2.04 6.37 1.78
CA GLU A 317 1.14 7.51 1.63
C GLU A 317 0.15 7.31 0.47
N ILE A 318 0.61 6.71 -0.63
CA ILE A 318 -0.24 6.35 -1.77
C ILE A 318 -1.28 5.31 -1.34
N ASN A 319 -0.87 4.27 -0.61
CA ASN A 319 -1.76 3.25 -0.09
C ASN A 319 -2.75 3.80 0.94
N GLU A 320 -2.34 4.77 1.75
CA GLU A 320 -3.23 5.53 2.60
C GLU A 320 -4.35 6.20 1.77
N ALA A 321 -3.98 6.93 0.73
CA ALA A 321 -4.93 7.59 -0.14
C ALA A 321 -5.86 6.57 -0.83
N LEU A 322 -5.30 5.51 -1.41
CA LEU A 322 -6.06 4.45 -2.06
C LEU A 322 -7.09 3.83 -1.12
N PHE A 323 -6.68 3.53 0.13
CA PHE A 323 -7.59 3.00 1.14
C PHE A 323 -8.71 3.96 1.49
N ALA A 324 -8.43 5.27 1.63
CA ALA A 324 -9.45 6.27 1.95
C ALA A 324 -10.51 6.42 0.86
N PHE A 325 -10.15 6.17 -0.39
CA PHE A 325 -11.06 6.17 -1.53
C PHE A 325 -11.64 4.78 -1.85
N ASP A 326 -11.53 3.80 -0.93
CA ASP A 326 -11.98 2.42 -1.09
C ASP A 326 -11.40 1.74 -2.35
N GLN A 327 -10.13 2.00 -2.67
CA GLN A 327 -9.42 1.39 -3.79
C GLN A 327 -8.51 0.25 -3.33
N SER A 328 -8.12 -0.65 -4.26
CA SER A 328 -7.10 -1.67 -4.01
C SER A 328 -5.75 -1.04 -3.76
N LEU A 329 -4.96 -1.65 -2.87
CA LEU A 329 -3.64 -1.13 -2.51
C LEU A 329 -2.58 -1.54 -3.53
N LEU A 330 -1.49 -0.75 -3.61
CA LEU A 330 -0.30 -1.08 -4.38
C LEU A 330 0.52 -2.18 -3.69
N GLY A 331 1.18 -3.01 -4.50
CA GLY A 331 2.08 -4.06 -4.01
C GLY A 331 1.39 -5.37 -3.64
N GLY A 332 0.08 -5.54 -3.88
CA GLY A 332 -0.72 -6.72 -3.57
C GLY A 332 -0.88 -7.68 -4.74
#